data_24af092913756d11167751b66a3ac657
#
_entry.id   24af092913756d11167751b66a3ac657
#
_cell.length_a   1.000
_cell.length_b   1.000
_cell.length_c   1.000
_cell.angle_alpha   90.00
_cell.angle_beta   90.00
_cell.angle_gamma   90.00
#
_symmetry.space_group_name_H-M   'P 1'
#
loop_
_entity.id
_entity.type
_entity.pdbx_description
1 polymer ?
#
loop_
_entity_poly.entity_id
_entity_poly.type
_entity_poly.pdbx_seq_one_letter_code
_entity_poly.pdbx_strand_id
1 'polypeptide(L)'
;MRVFIKALFIILIFPVYVDAISQDEQFNYLKIKDEYIKSDAELNDLYKNLMIEYRKYGGEFYGQTDSRDVYLKRSQQVWIKMRDSNCDYETYESKAGTGFSGIYMQCLLDKTNQRIMYLKDNN
;
A
#
# COMPACT_ATOMS: atom_id res chain seq x y z
N MET A 1 -42.75 -41.87 -45.08
CA MET A 1 -42.45 -41.90 -43.62
C MET A 1 -41.31 -40.97 -43.40
N ARG A 2 -41.59 -39.73 -42.88
CA ARG A 2 -40.55 -38.76 -42.57
C ARG A 2 -40.23 -38.85 -41.07
N VAL A 3 -39.01 -39.32 -40.74
CA VAL A 3 -38.50 -39.36 -39.38
C VAL A 3 -37.94 -38.00 -39.05
N PHE A 4 -38.64 -37.24 -38.20
CA PHE A 4 -38.12 -36.01 -37.62
C PHE A 4 -37.18 -36.36 -36.47
N ILE A 5 -35.86 -36.25 -36.69
CA ILE A 5 -34.88 -36.30 -35.64
C ILE A 5 -34.90 -34.95 -34.94
N LYS A 6 -35.50 -34.86 -33.75
CA LYS A 6 -35.36 -33.70 -32.85
C LYS A 6 -33.99 -33.75 -32.22
N ALA A 7 -33.08 -32.95 -32.72
CA ALA A 7 -31.80 -32.71 -32.06
C ALA A 7 -32.04 -31.97 -30.74
N LEU A 8 -31.84 -32.64 -29.64
CA LEU A 8 -31.88 -32.06 -28.29
C LEU A 8 -30.58 -31.33 -28.04
N PHE A 9 -30.58 -30.02 -28.17
CA PHE A 9 -29.45 -29.19 -27.77
C PHE A 9 -29.40 -29.11 -26.22
N ILE A 10 -28.52 -29.92 -25.64
CA ILE A 10 -28.18 -29.78 -24.21
C ILE A 10 -27.23 -28.62 -24.07
N ILE A 11 -27.76 -27.47 -23.64
CA ILE A 11 -26.95 -26.34 -23.24
C ILE A 11 -26.32 -26.66 -21.87
N LEU A 12 -25.05 -27.07 -21.88
CA LEU A 12 -24.25 -27.20 -20.67
C LEU A 12 -23.96 -25.81 -20.14
N ILE A 13 -24.79 -25.37 -19.19
CA ILE A 13 -24.52 -24.16 -18.41
C ILE A 13 -23.42 -24.52 -17.41
N PHE A 14 -22.17 -24.22 -17.73
CA PHE A 14 -21.08 -24.25 -16.75
C PHE A 14 -21.29 -23.08 -15.78
N PRO A 15 -21.41 -23.32 -14.47
CA PRO A 15 -21.41 -22.23 -13.52
C PRO A 15 -20.06 -21.56 -13.58
N VAL A 16 -20.04 -20.31 -14.05
CA VAL A 16 -18.86 -19.47 -13.94
C VAL A 16 -18.78 -19.08 -12.47
N TYR A 17 -17.93 -19.76 -11.71
CA TYR A 17 -17.57 -19.32 -10.36
C TYR A 17 -16.71 -18.07 -10.52
N VAL A 18 -17.33 -16.92 -10.47
CA VAL A 18 -16.62 -15.66 -10.24
C VAL A 18 -16.39 -15.61 -8.74
N ASP A 19 -15.14 -15.69 -8.32
CA ASP A 19 -14.76 -15.44 -6.93
C ASP A 19 -15.07 -13.96 -6.63
N ALA A 20 -16.29 -13.72 -6.16
CA ALA A 20 -16.73 -12.39 -5.79
C ALA A 20 -16.14 -12.07 -4.41
N ILE A 21 -15.42 -10.92 -4.30
CA ILE A 21 -15.02 -10.34 -3.02
C ILE A 21 -16.28 -10.16 -2.17
N SER A 22 -16.30 -10.69 -0.93
CA SER A 22 -17.41 -10.52 -0.02
C SER A 22 -17.66 -9.04 0.29
N GLN A 23 -18.90 -8.65 0.64
CA GLN A 23 -19.22 -7.27 1.03
C GLN A 23 -18.40 -6.84 2.24
N ASP A 24 -18.15 -7.73 3.19
CA ASP A 24 -17.34 -7.46 4.39
C ASP A 24 -15.87 -7.21 4.05
N GLU A 25 -15.30 -8.01 3.15
CA GLU A 25 -13.93 -7.80 2.67
C GLU A 25 -13.78 -6.46 1.93
N GLN A 26 -14.75 -6.11 1.10
CA GLN A 26 -14.76 -4.83 0.39
C GLN A 26 -14.90 -3.64 1.35
N PHE A 27 -15.80 -3.74 2.32
CA PHE A 27 -15.98 -2.69 3.33
C PHE A 27 -14.71 -2.50 4.16
N ASN A 28 -14.10 -3.60 4.60
CA ASN A 28 -12.85 -3.57 5.33
C ASN A 28 -11.72 -2.94 4.51
N TYR A 29 -11.58 -3.32 3.25
CA TYR A 29 -10.61 -2.73 2.34
C TYR A 29 -10.78 -1.21 2.21
N LEU A 30 -12.00 -0.73 1.99
CA LEU A 30 -12.27 0.71 1.83
C LEU A 30 -11.96 1.50 3.10
N LYS A 31 -12.27 0.94 4.27
CA LYS A 31 -11.91 1.55 5.56
C LYS A 31 -10.41 1.68 5.74
N ILE A 32 -9.67 0.60 5.53
CA ILE A 32 -8.21 0.59 5.66
C ILE A 32 -7.56 1.53 4.64
N LYS A 33 -8.08 1.57 3.42
CA LYS A 33 -7.62 2.49 2.37
C LYS A 33 -7.79 3.95 2.78
N ASP A 34 -8.93 4.31 3.38
CA ASP A 34 -9.17 5.67 3.88
C ASP A 34 -8.18 6.05 5.00
N GLU A 35 -7.92 5.14 5.92
CA GLU A 35 -6.93 5.31 6.98
C GLU A 35 -5.52 5.45 6.41
N TYR A 36 -5.16 4.65 5.40
CA TYR A 36 -3.87 4.75 4.73
C TYR A 36 -3.69 6.10 4.03
N ILE A 37 -4.70 6.59 3.30
CA ILE A 37 -4.64 7.90 2.64
C ILE A 37 -4.40 9.02 3.65
N LYS A 38 -5.05 8.97 4.82
CA LYS A 38 -4.85 9.95 5.90
C LYS A 38 -3.43 9.87 6.47
N SER A 39 -2.94 8.68 6.76
CA SER A 39 -1.58 8.47 7.26
C SER A 39 -0.51 8.88 6.25
N ASP A 40 -0.70 8.59 4.97
CA ASP A 40 0.22 8.99 3.92
C ASP A 40 0.27 10.53 3.78
N ALA A 41 -0.88 11.20 3.88
CA ALA A 41 -0.95 12.66 3.92
C ALA A 41 -0.22 13.25 5.15
N GLU A 42 -0.41 12.67 6.34
CA GLU A 42 0.30 13.08 7.55
C GLU A 42 1.83 12.91 7.40
N LEU A 43 2.27 11.77 6.88
CA LEU A 43 3.69 11.51 6.62
C LEU A 43 4.28 12.52 5.64
N ASN A 44 3.57 12.83 4.56
CA ASN A 44 4.03 13.81 3.57
C ASN A 44 4.13 15.22 4.15
N ASP A 45 3.18 15.63 4.98
CA ASP A 45 3.22 16.93 5.64
C ASP A 45 4.36 17.02 6.65
N LEU A 46 4.56 15.99 7.46
CA LEU A 46 5.69 15.91 8.39
C LEU A 46 7.02 15.98 7.65
N TYR A 47 7.18 15.20 6.57
CA TYR A 47 8.38 15.21 5.75
C TYR A 47 8.66 16.61 5.16
N LYS A 48 7.66 17.28 4.60
CA LYS A 48 7.80 18.63 4.04
C LYS A 48 8.24 19.65 5.10
N ASN A 49 7.64 19.60 6.28
CA ASN A 49 7.96 20.51 7.38
C ASN A 49 9.39 20.30 7.86
N LEU A 50 9.84 19.06 8.04
CA LEU A 50 11.21 18.72 8.40
C LEU A 50 12.21 19.15 7.31
N MET A 51 11.88 18.98 6.04
CA MET A 51 12.72 19.44 4.93
C MET A 51 12.92 20.96 4.94
N ILE A 52 11.86 21.73 5.21
CA ILE A 52 11.92 23.19 5.31
C ILE A 52 12.80 23.59 6.49
N GLU A 53 12.59 22.96 7.64
CA GLU A 53 13.35 23.24 8.86
C GLU A 53 14.84 22.95 8.66
N TYR A 54 15.18 21.77 8.17
CA TYR A 54 16.57 21.37 8.00
C TYR A 54 17.34 22.19 6.96
N ARG A 55 16.67 22.70 5.92
CA ARG A 55 17.30 23.61 4.95
C ARG A 55 17.73 24.93 5.58
N LYS A 56 17.01 25.42 6.60
CA LYS A 56 17.36 26.67 7.28
C LYS A 56 18.68 26.58 8.04
N TYR A 57 18.97 25.41 8.61
CA TYR A 57 20.14 25.23 9.46
C TYR A 57 21.39 24.80 8.68
N GLY A 58 21.25 24.32 7.44
CA GLY A 58 22.38 23.83 6.64
C GLY A 58 23.08 22.62 7.28
N GLY A 59 24.26 22.27 6.75
CA GLY A 59 25.03 21.10 7.21
C GLY A 59 26.37 21.44 7.86
N GLU A 60 26.88 22.64 7.64
CA GLU A 60 28.24 23.04 8.02
C GLU A 60 28.47 23.07 9.53
N PHE A 61 27.43 23.27 10.34
CA PHE A 61 27.53 23.38 11.79
C PHE A 61 28.14 22.12 12.45
N TYR A 62 27.91 20.97 11.88
CA TYR A 62 28.43 19.67 12.39
C TYR A 62 29.55 19.08 11.54
N GLY A 63 30.17 19.90 10.65
CA GLY A 63 31.23 19.43 9.75
C GLY A 63 30.74 18.53 8.59
N GLN A 64 29.43 18.50 8.35
CA GLN A 64 28.85 17.75 7.23
C GLN A 64 28.91 18.58 5.95
N THR A 65 29.23 17.92 4.81
CA THR A 65 29.22 18.57 3.49
C THR A 65 27.80 18.82 2.98
N ASP A 66 26.87 17.93 3.31
CA ASP A 66 25.46 18.03 2.96
C ASP A 66 24.63 18.44 4.19
N SER A 67 23.59 19.22 3.99
CA SER A 67 22.64 19.57 5.03
C SER A 67 21.72 18.39 5.38
N ARG A 68 21.09 18.44 6.55
CA ARG A 68 20.26 17.34 7.07
C ARG A 68 19.08 16.99 6.17
N ASP A 69 18.52 17.95 5.42
CA ASP A 69 17.46 17.72 4.46
C ASP A 69 17.89 16.77 3.33
N VAL A 70 19.14 16.82 2.88
CA VAL A 70 19.67 15.89 1.86
C VAL A 70 19.66 14.44 2.38
N TYR A 71 20.09 14.25 3.63
CA TYR A 71 20.05 12.93 4.27
C TYR A 71 18.62 12.43 4.50
N LEU A 72 17.72 13.32 4.94
CA LEU A 72 16.30 12.98 5.11
C LEU A 72 15.67 12.58 3.78
N LYS A 73 15.95 13.29 2.70
CA LYS A 73 15.45 12.95 1.35
C LYS A 73 15.90 11.57 0.92
N ARG A 74 17.18 11.25 1.06
CA ARG A 74 17.72 9.91 0.74
C ARG A 74 17.06 8.82 1.59
N SER A 75 16.95 9.06 2.89
CA SER A 75 16.27 8.14 3.82
C SER A 75 14.82 7.88 3.41
N GLN A 76 14.07 8.92 3.06
CA GLN A 76 12.67 8.78 2.66
C GLN A 76 12.51 8.02 1.35
N GLN A 77 13.37 8.26 0.37
CA GLN A 77 13.33 7.55 -0.91
C GLN A 77 13.61 6.05 -0.75
N VAL A 78 14.60 5.69 0.07
CA VAL A 78 14.93 4.29 0.36
C VAL A 78 13.82 3.64 1.17
N TRP A 79 13.26 4.35 2.14
CA TRP A 79 12.17 3.86 2.97
C TRP A 79 10.93 3.49 2.13
N ILE A 80 10.52 4.33 1.17
CA ILE A 80 9.38 4.04 0.29
C ILE A 80 9.59 2.71 -0.45
N LYS A 81 10.78 2.50 -1.01
CA LYS A 81 11.11 1.26 -1.73
C LYS A 81 11.10 0.05 -0.79
N MET A 82 11.66 0.20 0.40
CA MET A 82 11.70 -0.86 1.42
C MET A 82 10.30 -1.20 1.91
N ARG A 83 9.43 -0.19 2.16
CA ARG A 83 8.03 -0.41 2.53
C ARG A 83 7.32 -1.28 1.51
N ASP A 84 7.37 -0.89 0.24
CA ASP A 84 6.67 -1.59 -0.83
C ASP A 84 7.20 -3.01 -1.02
N SER A 85 8.52 -3.19 -1.03
CA SER A 85 9.16 -4.51 -1.12
C SER A 85 8.85 -5.41 0.07
N ASN A 86 8.84 -4.85 1.27
CA ASN A 86 8.48 -5.62 2.48
C ASN A 86 7.00 -6.04 2.45
N CYS A 87 6.10 -5.17 2.01
CA CYS A 87 4.69 -5.53 1.88
C CYS A 87 4.47 -6.60 0.79
N ASP A 88 5.21 -6.55 -0.32
CA ASP A 88 5.21 -7.62 -1.32
C ASP A 88 5.67 -8.96 -0.74
N TYR A 89 6.71 -8.96 0.08
CA TYR A 89 7.24 -10.15 0.74
C TYR A 89 6.29 -10.70 1.80
N GLU A 90 5.82 -9.84 2.71
CA GLU A 90 4.97 -10.24 3.85
C GLU A 90 3.60 -10.75 3.42
N THR A 91 3.08 -10.26 2.29
CA THR A 91 1.77 -10.67 1.76
C THR A 91 1.84 -11.71 0.64
N TYR A 92 3.01 -12.28 0.40
CA TYR A 92 3.26 -13.20 -0.72
C TYR A 92 2.25 -14.36 -0.78
N GLU A 93 1.97 -15.01 0.35
CA GLU A 93 1.06 -16.14 0.43
C GLU A 93 -0.42 -15.77 0.22
N SER A 94 -0.75 -14.49 0.38
CA SER A 94 -2.12 -13.98 0.25
C SER A 94 -2.49 -13.51 -1.16
N LYS A 95 -1.54 -13.46 -2.10
CA LYS A 95 -1.72 -12.86 -3.44
C LYS A 95 -2.87 -13.45 -4.25
N ALA A 96 -3.16 -14.73 -4.11
CA ALA A 96 -4.24 -15.41 -4.83
C ALA A 96 -5.60 -15.31 -4.11
N GLY A 97 -5.66 -14.79 -2.89
CA GLY A 97 -6.87 -14.68 -2.10
C GLY A 97 -7.72 -13.46 -2.45
N THR A 98 -9.03 -13.54 -2.20
CA THR A 98 -9.98 -12.44 -2.40
C THR A 98 -9.74 -11.26 -1.46
N GLY A 99 -9.22 -11.51 -0.27
CA GLY A 99 -8.87 -10.50 0.75
C GLY A 99 -7.51 -9.83 0.56
N PHE A 100 -6.73 -10.17 -0.48
CA PHE A 100 -5.36 -9.67 -0.68
C PHE A 100 -5.26 -8.14 -0.63
N SER A 101 -6.17 -7.42 -1.29
CA SER A 101 -6.13 -5.96 -1.34
C SER A 101 -6.20 -5.32 0.05
N GLY A 102 -7.03 -5.86 0.95
CA GLY A 102 -7.13 -5.41 2.34
C GLY A 102 -5.87 -5.71 3.14
N ILE A 103 -5.31 -6.91 2.99
CA ILE A 103 -4.09 -7.34 3.68
C ILE A 103 -2.90 -6.49 3.23
N TYR A 104 -2.75 -6.24 1.94
CA TYR A 104 -1.68 -5.40 1.41
C TYR A 104 -1.81 -3.95 1.87
N MET A 105 -3.02 -3.40 1.83
CA MET A 105 -3.29 -2.03 2.28
C MET A 105 -3.02 -1.86 3.78
N GLN A 106 -3.35 -2.86 4.60
CA GLN A 106 -3.02 -2.86 6.03
C GLN A 106 -1.50 -2.83 6.25
N CYS A 107 -0.74 -3.60 5.49
CA CYS A 107 0.72 -3.58 5.56
C CYS A 107 1.28 -2.18 5.25
N LEU A 108 0.80 -1.54 4.18
CA LEU A 108 1.20 -0.17 3.85
C LEU A 108 0.86 0.83 4.97
N LEU A 109 -0.34 0.73 5.53
CA LEU A 109 -0.80 1.57 6.64
C LEU A 109 0.11 1.42 7.87
N ASP A 110 0.37 0.20 8.29
CA ASP A 110 1.17 -0.08 9.48
C ASP A 110 2.60 0.46 9.34
N LYS A 111 3.23 0.24 8.18
CA LYS A 111 4.59 0.74 7.92
C LYS A 111 4.63 2.27 7.79
N THR A 112 3.59 2.87 7.22
CA THR A 112 3.48 4.34 7.13
C THR A 112 3.36 4.96 8.53
N ASN A 113 2.54 4.39 9.40
CA ASN A 113 2.42 4.83 10.79
C ASN A 113 3.73 4.67 11.57
N GLN A 114 4.44 3.56 11.37
CA GLN A 114 5.76 3.35 11.96
C GLN A 114 6.77 4.41 11.48
N ARG A 115 6.73 4.79 10.21
CA ARG A 115 7.61 5.85 9.67
C ARG A 115 7.30 7.22 10.27
N ILE A 116 6.04 7.56 10.45
CA ILE A 116 5.63 8.80 11.11
C ILE A 116 6.23 8.86 12.52
N MET A 117 6.08 7.79 13.31
CA MET A 117 6.65 7.70 14.65
C MET A 117 8.18 7.83 14.61
N TYR A 118 8.83 7.11 13.71
CA TYR A 118 10.28 7.18 13.54
C TYR A 118 10.77 8.61 13.27
N LEU A 119 10.12 9.34 12.36
CA LEU A 119 10.50 10.71 12.05
C LEU A 119 10.22 11.67 13.21
N LYS A 120 9.15 11.47 13.98
CA LYS A 120 8.86 12.26 15.19
C LYS A 120 9.89 12.03 16.30
N ASP A 121 10.40 10.81 16.43
CA ASP A 121 11.35 10.45 17.47
C ASP A 121 12.80 10.84 17.13
N ASN A 122 13.08 11.10 15.85
CA ASN A 122 14.43 11.36 15.34
C ASN A 122 14.60 12.76 14.70
N ASN A 123 13.70 13.68 14.98
CA ASN A 123 13.81 15.06 14.47
C ASN A 123 14.50 16.01 15.48
#